data_00b6cbbc0a94bb93656e4176fd82fbf8
#
_entry.id   00b6cbbc0a94bb93656e4176fd82fbf8
#
_cell.length_a   1.000
_cell.length_b   1.000
_cell.length_c   1.000
_cell.angle_alpha   90.00
_cell.angle_beta   90.00
_cell.angle_gamma   90.00
#
_symmetry.space_group_name_H-M   'P 1'
#
loop_
_entity.id
_entity.type
_entity.pdbx_description
1 polymer ?
#
loop_
_entity_poly.entity_id
_entity_poly.type
_entity_poly.pdbx_seq_one_letter_code
_entity_poly.pdbx_strand_id
1 'polypeptide(L)'
;NATDIFGKNKNQLILDQVGNSDTVAKDDSYHSMQEWGMDIFKAGSSLGIGSIGMWADGKVNMVSKTDSVICSIPYTGPIEAKVNTKYYGWLVGNNKYDLNSNFSIYAGSRLTKCELQISKDAENIVTGLAKYKGTELMKSNLKSGWNYLALYGNQTLVNENDNLGIVVFYKAEDLMELFEDALSYIVKLKPNNG
;
A
#
# COMPACT_ATOMS: atom_id res chain seq x y z
N ASN A 1 -9.35 -1.85 -0.46
CA ASN A 1 -8.64 -0.92 0.41
C ASN A 1 -7.25 -0.67 -0.16
N ALA A 2 -6.93 0.58 -0.52
CA ALA A 2 -5.62 0.97 -0.99
C ALA A 2 -4.74 1.45 0.18
N THR A 3 -3.43 1.23 0.08
CA THR A 3 -2.45 1.84 0.96
C THR A 3 -2.24 3.28 0.50
N ASP A 4 -2.29 4.20 1.45
CA ASP A 4 -2.22 5.63 1.25
C ASP A 4 -1.24 6.29 2.21
N ILE A 5 -0.89 7.56 1.99
CA ILE A 5 0.06 8.29 2.82
C ILE A 5 -0.40 9.71 3.14
N PHE A 6 -0.03 10.15 4.34
CA PHE A 6 -0.15 11.53 4.77
C PHE A 6 1.22 12.21 4.74
N GLY A 7 1.30 13.40 4.13
CA GLY A 7 2.46 14.27 4.23
C GLY A 7 2.41 15.05 5.53
N LYS A 8 3.51 15.07 6.29
CA LYS A 8 3.62 15.81 7.55
C LYS A 8 4.68 16.89 7.48
N ASN A 9 4.31 18.09 7.91
CA ASN A 9 5.21 19.25 8.04
C ASN A 9 5.94 19.29 9.39
N LYS A 10 5.50 18.47 10.37
CA LYS A 10 6.03 18.42 11.73
C LYS A 10 6.48 16.99 12.07
N ASN A 11 7.58 16.89 12.78
CA ASN A 11 8.08 15.62 13.31
C ASN A 11 7.38 15.28 14.63
N GLN A 12 6.08 14.98 14.54
CA GLN A 12 5.26 14.58 15.69
C GLN A 12 4.21 13.57 15.31
N LEU A 13 3.74 12.80 16.26
CA LEU A 13 2.56 11.94 16.11
C LEU A 13 1.32 12.83 16.17
N ILE A 14 0.50 12.79 15.12
CA ILE A 14 -0.70 13.63 15.00
C ILE A 14 -1.92 12.85 14.48
N LEU A 15 -1.71 11.73 13.82
CA LEU A 15 -2.79 11.02 13.13
C LEU A 15 -3.83 10.42 14.07
N ASP A 16 -3.53 10.25 15.34
CA ASP A 16 -4.47 9.88 16.40
C ASP A 16 -5.53 10.96 16.68
N GLN A 17 -5.26 12.20 16.25
CA GLN A 17 -6.14 13.36 16.42
C GLN A 17 -6.86 13.74 15.10
N VAL A 18 -6.51 13.09 13.98
CA VAL A 18 -7.05 13.39 12.65
C VAL A 18 -8.28 12.52 12.39
N GLY A 19 -9.39 13.16 11.96
CA GLY A 19 -10.62 12.46 11.62
C GLY A 19 -11.46 11.96 12.81
N ASN A 20 -11.08 12.28 14.04
CA ASN A 20 -11.76 11.83 15.26
C ASN A 20 -12.91 12.75 15.75
N SER A 21 -13.25 13.80 15.02
CA SER A 21 -14.35 14.64 15.43
C SER A 21 -15.69 13.99 15.10
N ASP A 22 -16.48 13.64 16.11
CA ASP A 22 -17.89 13.24 16.01
C ASP A 22 -18.80 14.37 15.45
N THR A 23 -18.28 15.56 15.38
CA THR A 23 -18.86 16.63 14.61
C THR A 23 -18.36 16.48 13.19
N VAL A 24 -19.26 16.08 12.30
CA VAL A 24 -19.09 16.26 10.85
C VAL A 24 -18.87 17.77 10.62
N ALA A 25 -17.65 18.22 10.91
CA ALA A 25 -17.19 19.51 10.47
C ALA A 25 -17.26 19.46 8.95
N LYS A 26 -17.91 20.43 8.35
CA LYS A 26 -18.07 20.55 6.90
C LYS A 26 -16.74 20.67 6.17
N ASP A 27 -15.63 20.77 6.89
CA ASP A 27 -14.27 20.77 6.39
C ASP A 27 -13.61 19.47 6.78
N ASP A 28 -13.46 18.62 5.79
CA ASP A 28 -12.68 17.39 5.83
C ASP A 28 -11.20 17.79 6.04
N SER A 29 -10.85 18.00 7.30
CA SER A 29 -9.65 18.75 7.69
C SER A 29 -8.32 18.13 7.27
N TYR A 30 -8.33 16.84 6.83
CA TYR A 30 -7.11 16.20 6.37
C TYR A 30 -6.92 16.21 4.86
N HIS A 31 -7.93 16.56 4.06
CA HIS A 31 -7.81 16.74 2.60
C HIS A 31 -7.37 18.17 2.20
N SER A 32 -7.15 19.06 3.15
CA SER A 32 -6.59 20.38 2.93
C SER A 32 -5.35 20.60 3.78
N MET A 33 -4.42 21.45 3.34
CA MET A 33 -3.17 21.70 4.05
C MET A 33 -3.46 22.30 5.43
N GLN A 34 -3.06 21.56 6.46
CA GLN A 34 -3.09 21.93 7.86
C GLN A 34 -1.68 22.27 8.34
N GLU A 35 -1.57 22.83 9.55
CA GLU A 35 -0.28 23.12 10.17
C GLU A 35 0.60 21.88 10.33
N TRP A 36 0.00 20.70 10.54
CA TRP A 36 0.72 19.42 10.64
C TRP A 36 1.03 18.77 9.30
N GLY A 37 0.27 19.06 8.24
CA GLY A 37 0.32 18.44 6.93
C GLY A 37 -1.07 18.14 6.36
N MET A 38 -1.18 17.14 5.50
CA MET A 38 -2.46 16.71 4.92
C MET A 38 -2.34 15.30 4.31
N ASP A 39 -3.48 14.73 3.90
CA ASP A 39 -3.55 13.62 2.96
C ASP A 39 -3.07 14.12 1.59
N ILE A 40 -1.86 13.69 1.20
CA ILE A 40 -1.21 14.22 0.00
C ILE A 40 -1.37 13.35 -1.24
N PHE A 41 -2.00 12.18 -1.11
CA PHE A 41 -1.98 11.20 -2.18
C PHE A 41 -3.36 10.60 -2.43
N LYS A 42 -3.80 10.57 -3.68
CA LYS A 42 -5.08 9.98 -4.08
C LYS A 42 -4.89 8.56 -4.61
N ALA A 43 -5.00 7.56 -3.75
CA ALA A 43 -4.92 6.16 -4.15
C ALA A 43 -6.10 5.72 -5.05
N GLY A 44 -7.31 6.17 -4.77
CA GLY A 44 -8.51 5.82 -5.53
C GLY A 44 -8.75 4.31 -5.57
N SER A 45 -9.05 3.78 -6.77
CA SER A 45 -9.25 2.34 -7.01
C SER A 45 -7.98 1.62 -7.47
N SER A 46 -6.82 2.30 -7.46
CA SER A 46 -5.52 1.75 -7.83
C SER A 46 -4.90 0.93 -6.69
N LEU A 47 -3.71 0.37 -6.94
CA LEU A 47 -2.90 -0.25 -5.90
C LEU A 47 -2.25 0.77 -4.92
N GLY A 48 -2.53 2.08 -5.07
CA GLY A 48 -2.01 3.10 -4.17
C GLY A 48 -0.49 3.06 -4.08
N ILE A 49 0.03 2.82 -2.88
CA ILE A 49 1.46 2.64 -2.61
C ILE A 49 1.64 1.28 -1.93
N GLY A 50 1.75 0.21 -2.73
CA GLY A 50 2.02 -1.13 -2.20
C GLY A 50 0.81 -1.86 -1.60
N SER A 51 -0.41 -1.60 -2.06
CA SER A 51 -1.59 -2.37 -1.65
C SER A 51 -1.51 -3.82 -2.07
N ILE A 52 -2.26 -4.66 -1.37
CA ILE A 52 -2.30 -6.10 -1.59
C ILE A 52 -3.45 -6.43 -2.53
N GLY A 53 -3.17 -7.23 -3.55
CA GLY A 53 -4.16 -7.76 -4.47
C GLY A 53 -3.75 -9.12 -5.03
N MET A 54 -4.62 -9.68 -5.85
CA MET A 54 -4.37 -10.86 -6.67
C MET A 54 -4.80 -10.59 -8.10
N TRP A 55 -3.99 -10.99 -9.05
CA TRP A 55 -4.36 -10.91 -10.47
C TRP A 55 -5.19 -12.14 -10.85
N ALA A 56 -6.44 -11.92 -11.18
CA ALA A 56 -7.35 -12.95 -11.65
C ALA A 56 -8.40 -12.33 -12.57
N ASP A 57 -8.87 -13.10 -13.57
CA ASP A 57 -9.89 -12.67 -14.54
C ASP A 57 -9.52 -11.36 -15.27
N GLY A 58 -8.23 -11.19 -15.59
CA GLY A 58 -7.72 -10.04 -16.33
C GLY A 58 -7.72 -8.71 -15.55
N LYS A 59 -7.78 -8.74 -14.22
CA LYS A 59 -7.81 -7.55 -13.38
C LYS A 59 -7.17 -7.77 -12.00
N VAL A 60 -6.83 -6.66 -11.36
CA VAL A 60 -6.46 -6.64 -9.94
C VAL A 60 -7.72 -6.82 -9.08
N ASN A 61 -7.71 -7.83 -8.25
CA ASN A 61 -8.70 -8.03 -7.19
C ASN A 61 -8.05 -7.64 -5.86
N MET A 62 -8.36 -6.45 -5.36
CA MET A 62 -7.89 -5.99 -4.06
C MET A 62 -8.64 -6.68 -2.93
N VAL A 63 -8.04 -6.70 -1.73
CA VAL A 63 -8.70 -7.27 -0.55
C VAL A 63 -9.90 -6.41 -0.18
N SER A 64 -11.11 -6.85 -0.55
CA SER A 64 -12.35 -6.09 -0.36
C SER A 64 -13.53 -6.93 0.13
N LYS A 65 -13.79 -8.07 -0.51
CA LYS A 65 -14.87 -8.98 -0.13
C LYS A 65 -14.30 -10.10 0.71
N THR A 66 -14.61 -10.11 1.99
CA THR A 66 -14.14 -11.10 2.97
C THR A 66 -15.29 -11.59 3.83
N ASP A 67 -15.18 -12.78 4.39
CA ASP A 67 -16.16 -13.29 5.35
C ASP A 67 -15.98 -12.59 6.71
N SER A 68 -14.72 -12.38 7.13
CA SER A 68 -14.40 -11.62 8.34
C SER A 68 -12.99 -11.02 8.27
N VAL A 69 -12.75 -9.99 9.08
CA VAL A 69 -11.45 -9.32 9.24
C VAL A 69 -11.15 -9.17 10.73
N ILE A 70 -9.96 -9.58 11.14
CA ILE A 70 -9.44 -9.34 12.48
C ILE A 70 -8.19 -8.49 12.36
N CYS A 71 -8.24 -7.29 12.94
CA CYS A 71 -7.10 -6.38 13.03
C CYS A 71 -6.61 -6.29 14.47
N SER A 72 -5.31 -6.30 14.65
CA SER A 72 -4.66 -6.14 15.95
C SER A 72 -3.37 -5.33 15.82
N ILE A 73 -2.95 -4.72 16.92
CA ILE A 73 -1.67 -4.02 17.05
C ILE A 73 -0.82 -4.84 18.03
N PRO A 74 -0.10 -5.88 17.56
CA PRO A 74 0.64 -6.77 18.45
C PRO A 74 1.82 -6.09 19.13
N TYR A 75 2.31 -5.00 18.56
CA TYR A 75 3.43 -4.26 19.12
C TYR A 75 3.35 -2.78 18.76
N THR A 76 3.54 -1.94 19.77
CA THR A 76 3.72 -0.50 19.61
C THR A 76 4.78 -0.02 20.61
N GLY A 77 5.90 0.44 20.10
CA GLY A 77 7.04 0.89 20.91
C GLY A 77 7.76 2.06 20.28
N PRO A 78 8.76 2.62 20.95
CA PRO A 78 9.45 3.82 20.48
C PRO A 78 10.33 3.57 19.24
N ILE A 79 10.67 2.31 18.94
CA ILE A 79 11.55 1.95 17.82
C ILE A 79 10.77 1.29 16.70
N GLU A 80 9.78 0.45 17.02
CA GLU A 80 9.01 -0.33 16.06
C GLU A 80 7.53 -0.28 16.42
N ALA A 81 6.68 -0.29 15.39
CA ALA A 81 5.25 -0.56 15.53
C ALA A 81 4.81 -1.59 14.51
N LYS A 82 3.84 -2.44 14.89
CA LYS A 82 3.29 -3.51 14.03
C LYS A 82 1.78 -3.50 14.04
N VAL A 83 1.22 -3.70 12.85
CA VAL A 83 -0.22 -3.97 12.66
C VAL A 83 -0.34 -5.33 11.97
N ASN A 84 -1.15 -6.20 12.55
CA ASN A 84 -1.51 -7.48 11.96
C ASN A 84 -2.98 -7.45 11.54
N THR A 85 -3.26 -7.87 10.31
CA THR A 85 -4.62 -8.03 9.82
C THR A 85 -4.80 -9.40 9.19
N LYS A 86 -5.78 -10.15 9.71
CA LYS A 86 -6.20 -11.43 9.16
C LYS A 86 -7.51 -11.26 8.41
N TYR A 87 -7.49 -11.61 7.14
CA TYR A 87 -8.65 -11.63 6.26
C TYR A 87 -9.04 -13.08 6.01
N TYR A 88 -10.27 -13.44 6.38
CA TYR A 88 -10.81 -14.78 6.18
C TYR A 88 -11.78 -14.76 5.01
N GLY A 89 -11.63 -15.75 4.12
CA GLY A 89 -12.52 -15.93 2.98
C GLY A 89 -12.47 -14.76 2.00
N TRP A 90 -11.29 -14.17 1.74
CA TRP A 90 -11.12 -13.16 0.69
C TRP A 90 -11.51 -13.73 -0.66
N LEU A 91 -12.59 -13.19 -1.24
CA LEU A 91 -13.15 -13.65 -2.51
C LEU A 91 -12.40 -13.05 -3.70
N VAL A 92 -11.81 -13.93 -4.52
CA VAL A 92 -11.16 -13.60 -5.79
C VAL A 92 -11.72 -14.53 -6.86
N GLY A 93 -12.43 -13.98 -7.85
CA GLY A 93 -13.20 -14.79 -8.78
C GLY A 93 -14.24 -15.63 -8.04
N ASN A 94 -14.15 -16.95 -8.15
CA ASN A 94 -15.00 -17.92 -7.45
C ASN A 94 -14.31 -18.59 -6.25
N ASN A 95 -13.08 -18.22 -5.95
CA ASN A 95 -12.28 -18.84 -4.90
C ASN A 95 -12.18 -17.95 -3.66
N LYS A 96 -12.05 -18.59 -2.50
CA LYS A 96 -11.82 -17.90 -1.24
C LYS A 96 -10.43 -18.23 -0.70
N TYR A 97 -9.75 -17.19 -0.23
CA TYR A 97 -8.40 -17.26 0.34
C TYR A 97 -8.37 -16.66 1.73
N ASP A 98 -7.56 -17.24 2.60
CA ASP A 98 -7.22 -16.63 3.88
C ASP A 98 -5.87 -15.91 3.72
N LEU A 99 -5.81 -14.65 4.14
CA LEU A 99 -4.63 -13.81 4.08
C LEU A 99 -4.32 -13.24 5.45
N ASN A 100 -3.07 -13.40 5.88
CA ASN A 100 -2.53 -12.75 7.06
C ASN A 100 -1.46 -11.75 6.62
N SER A 101 -1.66 -10.47 6.93
CA SER A 101 -0.74 -9.39 6.61
C SER A 101 -0.14 -8.78 7.88
N ASN A 102 1.18 -8.62 7.90
CA ASN A 102 1.93 -7.93 8.95
C ASN A 102 2.60 -6.71 8.37
N PHE A 103 2.21 -5.53 8.82
CA PHE A 103 2.87 -4.27 8.51
C PHE A 103 3.73 -3.84 9.68
N SER A 104 5.00 -3.54 9.43
CA SER A 104 5.92 -3.00 10.43
C SER A 104 6.56 -1.72 9.93
N ILE A 105 6.72 -0.76 10.83
CA ILE A 105 7.45 0.48 10.57
C ILE A 105 8.45 0.73 11.72
N TYR A 106 9.63 1.27 11.38
CA TYR A 106 10.67 1.58 12.34
C TYR A 106 10.87 3.08 12.45
N ALA A 107 11.16 3.54 13.67
CA ALA A 107 11.46 4.95 13.92
C ALA A 107 12.62 5.43 13.03
N GLY A 108 12.47 6.62 12.45
CA GLY A 108 13.44 7.19 11.51
C GLY A 108 13.41 6.61 10.10
N SER A 109 12.57 5.61 9.83
CA SER A 109 12.39 5.02 8.51
C SER A 109 11.13 5.55 7.82
N ARG A 110 11.20 5.70 6.49
CA ARG A 110 10.03 5.91 5.62
C ARG A 110 9.54 4.62 4.98
N LEU A 111 10.18 3.48 5.29
CA LEU A 111 9.82 2.19 4.74
C LEU A 111 8.84 1.48 5.67
N THR A 112 7.76 0.99 5.09
CA THR A 112 6.86 0.04 5.75
C THR A 112 7.16 -1.35 5.20
N LYS A 113 7.53 -2.28 6.08
CA LYS A 113 7.69 -3.70 5.72
C LYS A 113 6.33 -4.36 5.73
N CYS A 114 6.02 -5.09 4.65
CA CYS A 114 4.83 -5.91 4.54
C CYS A 114 5.24 -7.38 4.40
N GLU A 115 4.77 -8.23 5.32
CA GLU A 115 4.96 -9.68 5.27
C GLU A 115 3.59 -10.34 5.14
N LEU A 116 3.45 -11.21 4.14
CA LEU A 116 2.19 -11.83 3.78
C LEU A 116 2.28 -13.35 3.93
N GLN A 117 1.21 -13.93 4.49
CA GLN A 117 0.96 -15.37 4.46
C GLN A 117 -0.42 -15.58 3.86
N ILE A 118 -0.48 -16.33 2.77
CA ILE A 118 -1.74 -16.63 2.07
C ILE A 118 -1.95 -18.13 1.99
N SER A 119 -3.21 -18.56 1.89
CA SER A 119 -3.56 -19.98 1.68
C SER A 119 -2.83 -20.58 0.47
N LYS A 120 -2.53 -21.87 0.56
CA LYS A 120 -1.56 -22.60 -0.30
C LYS A 120 -1.89 -22.60 -1.79
N ASP A 121 -3.14 -22.39 -2.15
CA ASP A 121 -3.63 -22.48 -3.54
C ASP A 121 -3.56 -21.12 -4.28
N ALA A 122 -3.03 -20.09 -3.63
CA ALA A 122 -2.86 -18.79 -4.28
C ALA A 122 -1.77 -18.87 -5.34
N GLU A 123 -2.13 -18.58 -6.58
CA GLU A 123 -1.20 -18.62 -7.71
C GLU A 123 -0.27 -17.40 -7.76
N ASN A 124 -0.72 -16.27 -7.26
CA ASN A 124 0.04 -15.02 -7.24
C ASN A 124 -0.46 -14.06 -6.16
N ILE A 125 0.38 -13.10 -5.85
CA ILE A 125 0.02 -11.86 -5.15
C ILE A 125 0.48 -10.71 -6.04
N VAL A 126 -0.31 -9.66 -6.13
CA VAL A 126 0.09 -8.42 -6.79
C VAL A 126 0.16 -7.27 -5.81
N THR A 127 1.13 -6.41 -6.03
CA THR A 127 1.28 -5.12 -5.41
C THR A 127 1.69 -4.11 -6.48
N GLY A 128 1.80 -2.83 -6.15
CA GLY A 128 2.20 -1.86 -7.17
C GLY A 128 2.01 -0.42 -6.75
N LEU A 129 2.07 0.46 -7.74
CA LEU A 129 1.95 1.90 -7.57
C LEU A 129 0.83 2.45 -8.44
N ALA A 130 0.07 3.41 -7.92
CA ALA A 130 -0.93 4.15 -8.67
C ALA A 130 -0.28 4.88 -9.85
N LYS A 131 -0.92 4.85 -11.02
CA LYS A 131 -0.45 5.58 -12.21
C LYS A 131 -0.88 7.04 -12.14
N TYR A 132 0.08 7.93 -12.29
CA TYR A 132 -0.16 9.36 -12.42
C TYR A 132 0.47 9.91 -13.70
N LYS A 133 -0.28 10.78 -14.36
CA LYS A 133 0.22 11.49 -15.53
C LYS A 133 1.32 12.45 -15.12
N GLY A 134 2.44 12.46 -15.85
CA GLY A 134 3.56 13.36 -15.56
C GLY A 134 4.56 12.82 -14.53
N THR A 135 4.47 11.52 -14.20
CA THR A 135 5.48 10.86 -13.37
C THR A 135 6.46 10.06 -14.22
N GLU A 136 7.69 9.96 -13.75
CA GLU A 136 8.73 9.11 -14.31
C GLU A 136 8.73 7.75 -13.60
N LEU A 137 8.68 6.68 -14.40
CA LEU A 137 8.75 5.31 -13.92
C LEU A 137 10.20 4.84 -13.89
N MET A 138 10.65 4.40 -12.72
CA MET A 138 11.98 3.82 -12.49
C MET A 138 11.85 2.41 -11.95
N LYS A 139 12.72 1.51 -12.38
CA LYS A 139 12.76 0.13 -11.90
C LYS A 139 14.16 -0.44 -11.96
N SER A 140 14.49 -1.34 -11.03
CA SER A 140 15.67 -2.20 -11.11
C SER A 140 15.35 -3.55 -11.77
N ASN A 141 16.38 -4.27 -12.19
CA ASN A 141 16.26 -5.58 -12.81
C ASN A 141 17.41 -6.49 -12.33
N LEU A 142 17.52 -6.68 -11.03
CA LEU A 142 18.43 -7.63 -10.43
C LEU A 142 17.82 -9.04 -10.49
N LYS A 143 18.70 -10.06 -10.57
CA LYS A 143 18.25 -11.46 -10.59
C LYS A 143 18.10 -12.07 -9.19
N SER A 144 18.65 -11.42 -8.19
CA SER A 144 18.57 -11.83 -6.77
C SER A 144 18.61 -10.62 -5.86
N GLY A 145 18.09 -10.77 -4.64
CA GLY A 145 18.01 -9.71 -3.65
C GLY A 145 16.80 -8.80 -3.86
N TRP A 146 16.93 -7.50 -3.60
CA TRP A 146 15.82 -6.56 -3.65
C TRP A 146 15.80 -5.77 -4.95
N ASN A 147 14.68 -5.81 -5.62
CA ASN A 147 14.32 -4.92 -6.71
C ASN A 147 13.37 -3.83 -6.22
N TYR A 148 13.19 -2.80 -7.06
CA TYR A 148 12.24 -1.74 -6.81
C TYR A 148 11.45 -1.37 -8.07
N LEU A 149 10.26 -0.87 -7.84
CA LEU A 149 9.43 -0.13 -8.77
C LEU A 149 9.13 1.23 -8.13
N ALA A 150 9.47 2.33 -8.79
CA ALA A 150 9.35 3.67 -8.24
C ALA A 150 8.72 4.64 -9.25
N LEU A 151 8.02 5.63 -8.74
CA LEU A 151 7.51 6.77 -9.49
C LEU A 151 8.00 8.06 -8.86
N TYR A 152 8.39 9.02 -9.68
CA TYR A 152 8.73 10.36 -9.24
C TYR A 152 8.08 11.40 -10.14
N GLY A 153 7.54 12.43 -9.55
CA GLY A 153 6.96 13.56 -10.25
C GLY A 153 5.76 14.16 -9.54
N ASN A 154 4.99 14.97 -10.26
CA ASN A 154 3.81 15.60 -9.72
C ASN A 154 2.68 14.57 -9.55
N GLN A 155 2.49 14.12 -8.32
CA GLN A 155 1.46 13.14 -7.95
C GLN A 155 0.89 13.40 -6.55
N THR A 156 1.01 14.62 -6.05
CA THR A 156 0.41 15.02 -4.78
C THR A 156 -0.87 15.82 -4.99
N LEU A 157 -1.66 15.91 -3.91
CA LEU A 157 -2.84 16.76 -3.85
C LEU A 157 -2.52 18.19 -3.38
N VAL A 158 -1.25 18.49 -3.10
CA VAL A 158 -0.81 19.79 -2.57
C VAL A 158 -0.90 20.87 -3.63
N ASN A 159 -0.17 20.70 -4.73
CA ASN A 159 -0.22 21.58 -5.91
C ASN A 159 0.55 20.97 -7.09
N GLU A 160 0.46 21.60 -8.26
CA GLU A 160 1.06 21.13 -9.51
C GLU A 160 2.60 21.16 -9.57
N ASN A 161 3.26 21.82 -8.61
CA ASN A 161 4.73 21.90 -8.54
C ASN A 161 5.31 21.00 -7.44
N ASP A 162 4.46 20.28 -6.69
CA ASP A 162 4.89 19.43 -5.61
C ASP A 162 5.18 18.02 -6.12
N ASN A 163 6.45 17.63 -6.10
CA ASN A 163 6.90 16.33 -6.57
C ASN A 163 7.02 15.34 -5.41
N LEU A 164 6.54 14.14 -5.64
CA LEU A 164 6.60 13.03 -4.71
C LEU A 164 7.31 11.84 -5.34
N GLY A 165 8.22 11.21 -4.58
CA GLY A 165 8.78 9.90 -4.90
C GLY A 165 8.07 8.82 -4.08
N ILE A 166 7.52 7.81 -4.76
CA ILE A 166 6.96 6.61 -4.12
C ILE A 166 7.64 5.36 -4.65
N VAL A 167 7.78 4.35 -3.81
CA VAL A 167 8.51 3.13 -4.18
C VAL A 167 7.93 1.89 -3.52
N VAL A 168 7.92 0.78 -4.26
CA VAL A 168 7.69 -0.56 -3.75
C VAL A 168 8.95 -1.38 -3.97
N PHE A 169 9.45 -2.00 -2.90
CA PHE A 169 10.55 -2.96 -2.95
C PHE A 169 9.99 -4.38 -2.93
N TYR A 170 10.59 -5.27 -3.70
CA TYR A 170 10.20 -6.68 -3.75
C TYR A 170 11.41 -7.59 -3.96
N LYS A 171 11.29 -8.84 -3.56
CA LYS A 171 12.32 -9.84 -3.80
C LYS A 171 12.39 -10.22 -5.28
N ALA A 172 13.57 -10.19 -5.86
CA ALA A 172 13.77 -10.53 -7.26
C ALA A 172 13.37 -11.99 -7.55
N GLU A 173 13.64 -12.88 -6.60
CA GLU A 173 13.36 -14.31 -6.68
C GLU A 173 11.85 -14.63 -6.72
N ASP A 174 11.03 -13.75 -6.18
CA ASP A 174 9.57 -13.90 -6.13
C ASP A 174 8.88 -13.28 -7.36
N LEU A 175 9.61 -12.52 -8.17
CA LEU A 175 9.04 -11.82 -9.32
C LEU A 175 8.57 -12.79 -10.40
N MET A 176 7.30 -12.73 -10.75
CA MET A 176 6.72 -13.38 -11.91
C MET A 176 6.69 -12.44 -13.11
N GLU A 177 6.19 -11.22 -12.91
CA GLU A 177 5.96 -10.27 -14.00
C GLU A 177 5.87 -8.83 -13.49
N LEU A 178 6.34 -7.89 -14.33
CA LEU A 178 6.08 -6.45 -14.20
C LEU A 178 5.22 -6.01 -15.39
N PHE A 179 4.05 -5.46 -15.12
CA PHE A 179 3.14 -4.97 -16.14
C PHE A 179 2.31 -3.79 -15.60
N GLU A 180 1.34 -3.33 -16.37
CA GLU A 180 0.45 -2.26 -15.97
C GLU A 180 -0.99 -2.53 -16.41
N ASP A 181 -1.93 -1.95 -15.68
CA ASP A 181 -3.31 -1.81 -16.11
C ASP A 181 -3.67 -0.31 -16.30
N ALA A 182 -4.95 -0.01 -16.37
CA ALA A 182 -5.41 1.36 -16.52
C ALA A 182 -5.09 2.26 -15.30
N LEU A 183 -4.91 1.66 -14.11
CA LEU A 183 -4.85 2.38 -12.83
C LEU A 183 -3.50 2.25 -12.12
N SER A 184 -2.73 1.19 -12.42
CA SER A 184 -1.55 0.84 -11.62
C SER A 184 -0.41 0.31 -12.47
N TYR A 185 0.83 0.56 -12.03
CA TYR A 185 1.98 -0.27 -12.36
C TYR A 185 2.05 -1.43 -11.37
N ILE A 186 2.15 -2.65 -11.88
CA ILE A 186 1.89 -3.88 -11.12
C ILE A 186 3.15 -4.73 -11.02
N VAL A 187 3.43 -5.17 -9.81
CA VAL A 187 4.43 -6.20 -9.48
C VAL A 187 3.67 -7.47 -9.13
N LYS A 188 3.76 -8.50 -9.97
CA LYS A 188 3.17 -9.81 -9.74
C LYS A 188 4.20 -10.74 -9.15
N LEU A 189 3.90 -11.29 -7.99
CA LEU A 189 4.79 -12.10 -7.19
C LEU A 189 4.24 -13.51 -7.03
N LYS A 190 5.14 -14.48 -6.96
CA LYS A 190 4.82 -15.85 -6.61
C LYS A 190 4.84 -15.99 -5.09
N PRO A 191 3.76 -16.47 -4.45
CA PRO A 191 3.78 -16.81 -3.04
C PRO A 191 4.80 -17.91 -2.77
N ASN A 192 5.66 -17.72 -1.77
CA ASN A 192 6.55 -18.76 -1.30
C ASN A 192 5.80 -19.67 -0.33
N ASN A 193 5.80 -20.96 -0.59
CA ASN A 193 5.28 -21.97 0.32
C ASN A 193 6.33 -22.29 1.39
N GLY A 194 6.56 -21.34 2.31
CA GLY A 194 7.55 -21.50 3.36
C GLY A 194 7.01 -21.15 4.73
#